data_43a8e681efd688b31b27717c491aef6d
#
_entry.id   43a8e681efd688b31b27717c491aef6d
#
_cell.length_a   1.000
_cell.length_b   1.000
_cell.length_c   1.000
_cell.angle_alpha   90.00
_cell.angle_beta   90.00
_cell.angle_gamma   90.00
#
_symmetry.space_group_name_H-M   'P 1'
#
loop_
_entity.id
_entity.type
_entity.pdbx_description
1 polymer ?
#
loop_
_entity_poly.entity_id
_entity_poly.type
_entity_poly.pdbx_seq_one_letter_code
_entity_poly.pdbx_strand_id
1 'polypeptide(L)'
;MPDIERFAKLVVLDNGLAVVSVVREGASVHSSVTNAGVLDHPLTGEPVVGLVVVGGARKLRYLRDHRRATVTLRAGWQWAAAEGSVEFVGPDDPMPGIDAERLRLLLREIFTAAGGTHEDWDEYDRVMATERRTAVLLRPERIYGVG
;
A
#
# COMPACT_ATOMS: atom_id res chain seq x y z
N MET A 1 12.73 16.22 10.31
CA MET A 1 11.85 15.03 10.36
C MET A 1 11.45 14.61 8.96
N PRO A 2 11.53 13.33 8.61
CA PRO A 2 11.06 12.89 7.31
C PRO A 2 9.55 13.15 7.17
N ASP A 3 9.16 13.54 5.98
CA ASP A 3 7.77 13.77 5.62
C ASP A 3 7.39 12.87 4.44
N ILE A 4 6.16 13.01 3.98
CA ILE A 4 5.64 12.17 2.90
C ILE A 4 6.42 12.37 1.58
N GLU A 5 6.93 13.57 1.32
CA GLU A 5 7.71 13.82 0.10
C GLU A 5 9.02 13.04 0.16
N ARG A 6 9.69 13.03 1.30
CA ARG A 6 10.90 12.26 1.48
C ARG A 6 10.64 10.77 1.43
N PHE A 7 9.55 10.31 2.04
CA PHE A 7 9.14 8.91 1.95
C PHE A 7 8.94 8.52 0.48
N ALA A 8 8.24 9.35 -0.29
CA ALA A 8 8.00 9.11 -1.71
C ALA A 8 9.30 9.02 -2.52
N LYS A 9 10.31 9.82 -2.19
CA LYS A 9 11.60 9.75 -2.87
C LYS A 9 12.30 8.42 -2.65
N LEU A 10 12.13 7.81 -1.48
CA LEU A 10 12.71 6.50 -1.20
C LEU A 10 12.08 5.39 -2.03
N VAL A 11 10.83 5.54 -2.44
CA VAL A 11 10.15 4.55 -3.28
C VAL A 11 10.95 4.25 -4.54
N VAL A 12 11.44 5.29 -5.21
CA VAL A 12 12.12 5.12 -6.50
C VAL A 12 13.52 4.52 -6.37
N LEU A 13 14.12 4.53 -5.18
CA LEU A 13 15.48 4.07 -4.98
C LEU A 13 15.61 2.55 -4.97
N ASP A 14 14.54 1.82 -4.66
CA ASP A 14 14.55 0.37 -4.59
C ASP A 14 13.25 -0.23 -5.15
N ASN A 15 12.72 0.35 -6.21
CA ASN A 15 11.55 -0.14 -6.94
C ASN A 15 10.31 -0.33 -6.07
N GLY A 16 10.14 0.53 -5.08
CA GLY A 16 9.00 0.46 -4.18
C GLY A 16 8.99 -0.72 -3.23
N LEU A 17 10.06 -1.51 -3.16
CA LEU A 17 10.12 -2.63 -2.22
C LEU A 17 10.10 -2.11 -0.78
N ALA A 18 9.12 -2.59 -0.03
CA ALA A 18 8.88 -2.12 1.33
C ALA A 18 8.66 -3.31 2.28
N VAL A 19 9.01 -3.11 3.54
CA VAL A 19 8.63 -4.03 4.60
C VAL A 19 7.33 -3.53 5.20
N VAL A 20 6.30 -4.36 5.17
CA VAL A 20 5.01 -4.06 5.76
C VAL A 20 4.89 -4.85 7.05
N SER A 21 4.72 -4.14 8.15
CA SER A 21 4.60 -4.72 9.49
C SER A 21 3.20 -4.50 10.02
N VAL A 22 2.55 -5.58 10.42
CA VAL A 22 1.18 -5.54 10.92
C VAL A 22 1.10 -6.30 12.23
N VAL A 23 0.23 -5.85 13.12
CA VAL A 23 0.01 -6.51 14.40
C VAL A 23 -0.86 -7.75 14.17
N ARG A 24 -0.51 -8.82 14.83
CA ARG A 24 -1.32 -10.04 14.89
C ARG A 24 -1.53 -10.43 16.35
N GLU A 25 -2.27 -11.52 16.58
CA GLU A 25 -2.63 -11.96 17.91
C GLU A 25 -1.44 -12.03 18.88
N GLY A 26 -1.67 -11.71 20.15
CA GLY A 26 -0.65 -11.77 21.20
C GLY A 26 0.39 -10.67 21.10
N ALA A 27 0.07 -9.55 20.47
CA ALA A 27 0.97 -8.41 20.27
C ALA A 27 2.24 -8.77 19.47
N SER A 28 2.23 -9.91 18.76
CA SER A 28 3.31 -10.24 17.83
C SER A 28 3.12 -9.46 16.53
N VAL A 29 4.18 -9.41 15.73
CA VAL A 29 4.19 -8.65 14.49
C VAL A 29 4.43 -9.59 13.30
N HIS A 30 3.61 -9.44 12.26
CA HIS A 30 3.81 -10.11 10.99
C HIS A 30 4.46 -9.12 10.04
N SER A 31 5.61 -9.47 9.48
CA SER A 31 6.31 -8.63 8.51
C SER A 31 6.44 -9.36 7.18
N SER A 32 6.27 -8.62 6.10
CA SER A 32 6.39 -9.15 4.75
C SER A 32 6.92 -8.06 3.83
N VAL A 33 7.42 -8.46 2.65
CA VAL A 33 7.89 -7.51 1.64
C VAL A 33 6.84 -7.42 0.55
N THR A 34 6.51 -6.19 0.16
CA THR A 34 5.63 -5.92 -0.97
C THR A 34 6.03 -4.58 -1.59
N ASN A 35 5.46 -4.25 -2.74
CA ASN A 35 5.69 -2.94 -3.33
C ASN A 35 4.73 -1.93 -2.73
N ALA A 36 5.22 -0.73 -2.47
CA ALA A 36 4.44 0.37 -1.94
C ALA A 36 4.69 1.62 -2.76
N GLY A 37 3.66 2.42 -2.95
CA GLY A 37 3.76 3.70 -3.64
C GLY A 37 3.02 4.78 -2.88
N VAL A 38 3.37 6.03 -3.15
CA VAL A 38 2.67 7.19 -2.60
C VAL A 38 1.79 7.77 -3.71
N LEU A 39 0.52 7.96 -3.41
CA LEU A 39 -0.46 8.48 -4.35
C LEU A 39 -1.52 9.27 -3.59
N ASP A 40 -2.37 9.96 -4.35
CA ASP A 40 -3.48 10.67 -3.74
C ASP A 40 -4.64 9.71 -3.45
N HIS A 41 -5.24 9.86 -2.27
CA HIS A 41 -6.43 9.11 -1.90
C HIS A 41 -7.54 9.39 -2.93
N PRO A 42 -8.23 8.35 -3.42
CA PRO A 42 -9.20 8.52 -4.52
C PRO A 42 -10.41 9.38 -4.19
N LEU A 43 -10.73 9.60 -2.92
CA LEU A 43 -11.86 10.44 -2.50
C LEU A 43 -11.41 11.75 -1.88
N THR A 44 -10.36 11.75 -1.06
CA THR A 44 -9.96 12.95 -0.32
C THR A 44 -8.88 13.76 -1.02
N GLY A 45 -8.12 13.14 -1.93
CA GLY A 45 -6.97 13.79 -2.56
C GLY A 45 -5.74 13.92 -1.67
N GLU A 46 -5.80 13.47 -0.42
CA GLU A 46 -4.65 13.52 0.48
C GLU A 46 -3.65 12.41 0.15
N PRO A 47 -2.34 12.65 0.38
CA PRO A 47 -1.35 11.61 0.09
C PRO A 47 -1.50 10.43 1.04
N VAL A 48 -1.45 9.23 0.45
CA VAL A 48 -1.51 7.95 1.19
C VAL A 48 -0.43 7.02 0.66
N VAL A 49 -0.08 6.03 1.46
CA VAL A 49 0.80 4.95 1.03
C VAL A 49 -0.08 3.78 0.58
N GLY A 50 0.05 3.39 -0.67
CA GLY A 50 -0.79 2.38 -1.28
C GLY A 50 -0.07 1.05 -1.47
N LEU A 51 -0.77 -0.03 -1.20
CA LEU A 51 -0.33 -1.41 -1.41
C LEU A 51 -1.41 -2.14 -2.20
N VAL A 52 -0.99 -3.12 -3.01
CA VAL A 52 -1.92 -4.04 -3.67
C VAL A 52 -1.69 -5.43 -3.08
N VAL A 53 -2.69 -5.98 -2.41
CA VAL A 53 -2.57 -7.22 -1.65
C VAL A 53 -3.50 -8.28 -2.21
N VAL A 54 -2.99 -9.51 -2.35
CA VAL A 54 -3.78 -10.68 -2.79
C VAL A 54 -4.92 -10.91 -1.80
N GLY A 55 -6.12 -11.21 -2.32
CA GLY A 55 -7.32 -11.34 -1.50
C GLY A 55 -7.25 -12.36 -0.37
N GLY A 56 -6.53 -13.46 -0.53
CA GLY A 56 -6.37 -14.48 0.50
C GLY A 56 -5.15 -14.33 1.40
N ALA A 57 -4.39 -13.24 1.28
CA ALA A 57 -3.16 -13.08 2.04
C ALA A 57 -3.41 -12.94 3.55
N ARG A 58 -2.54 -13.55 4.37
CA ARG A 58 -2.64 -13.46 5.82
C ARG A 58 -2.54 -12.03 6.33
N LYS A 59 -1.64 -11.24 5.73
CA LYS A 59 -1.49 -9.84 6.16
C LYS A 59 -2.78 -9.04 5.98
N LEU A 60 -3.59 -9.36 4.97
CA LEU A 60 -4.86 -8.68 4.75
C LEU A 60 -5.83 -8.96 5.89
N ARG A 61 -5.86 -10.20 6.38
CA ARG A 61 -6.69 -10.57 7.53
C ARG A 61 -6.25 -9.82 8.79
N TYR A 62 -4.95 -9.78 9.07
CA TYR A 62 -4.44 -9.05 10.23
C TYR A 62 -4.71 -7.55 10.12
N LEU A 63 -4.57 -6.99 8.93
CA LEU A 63 -4.89 -5.58 8.69
C LEU A 63 -6.36 -5.29 8.95
N ARG A 64 -7.26 -6.17 8.54
CA ARG A 64 -8.70 -6.00 8.80
C ARG A 64 -9.02 -6.04 10.28
N ASP A 65 -8.32 -6.87 11.05
CA ASP A 65 -8.53 -7.00 12.49
C ASP A 65 -8.04 -5.78 13.26
N HIS A 66 -6.93 -5.19 12.87
CA HIS A 66 -6.28 -4.13 13.64
C HIS A 66 -6.31 -2.76 12.95
N ARG A 67 -6.46 -2.72 11.65
CA ARG A 67 -6.57 -1.50 10.81
C ARG A 67 -5.42 -0.52 10.98
N ARG A 68 -4.24 -1.03 11.28
CA ARG A 68 -3.02 -0.22 11.38
C ARG A 68 -1.86 -1.00 10.78
N ALA A 69 -0.90 -0.25 10.23
CA ALA A 69 0.31 -0.83 9.66
C ALA A 69 1.47 0.16 9.73
N THR A 70 2.66 -0.38 9.59
CA THR A 70 3.88 0.40 9.36
C THR A 70 4.50 -0.09 8.06
N VAL A 71 4.79 0.85 7.16
CA VAL A 71 5.44 0.58 5.89
C VAL A 71 6.83 1.21 5.92
N THR A 72 7.86 0.40 5.79
CA THR A 72 9.25 0.85 5.88
C THR A 72 9.94 0.68 4.53
N LEU A 73 10.56 1.76 4.06
CA LEU A 73 11.38 1.78 2.85
C LEU A 73 12.84 1.98 3.25
N ARG A 74 13.75 1.32 2.55
CA ARG A 74 15.19 1.46 2.80
C ARG A 74 15.95 1.44 1.48
N ALA A 75 16.96 2.29 1.41
CA ALA A 75 17.95 2.28 0.33
C ALA A 75 19.31 2.56 0.98
N GLY A 76 20.10 1.51 1.17
CA GLY A 76 21.33 1.62 1.93
C GLY A 76 21.04 1.97 3.38
N TRP A 77 21.67 3.03 3.88
CA TRP A 77 21.46 3.54 5.24
C TRP A 77 20.32 4.56 5.33
N GLN A 78 19.77 4.97 4.20
CA GLN A 78 18.59 5.85 4.18
C GLN A 78 17.35 5.00 4.35
N TRP A 79 16.50 5.37 5.28
CA TRP A 79 15.25 4.66 5.49
C TRP A 79 14.19 5.58 6.07
N ALA A 80 12.96 5.22 5.88
CA ALA A 80 11.83 5.90 6.50
C ALA A 80 10.69 4.90 6.70
N ALA A 81 9.96 5.09 7.78
CA ALA A 81 8.77 4.30 8.10
C ALA A 81 7.57 5.23 8.22
N ALA A 82 6.49 4.84 7.57
CA ALA A 82 5.20 5.51 7.68
C ALA A 82 4.26 4.60 8.44
N GLU A 83 3.69 5.09 9.53
CA GLU A 83 2.71 4.33 10.31
C GLU A 83 1.40 5.08 10.40
N GLY A 84 0.32 4.33 10.42
CA GLY A 84 -1.00 4.93 10.52
C GLY A 84 -2.11 3.91 10.34
N SER A 85 -3.33 4.45 10.26
CA SER A 85 -4.53 3.66 10.01
C SER A 85 -4.60 3.27 8.53
N VAL A 86 -5.27 2.16 8.25
CA VAL A 86 -5.45 1.67 6.88
C VAL A 86 -6.93 1.60 6.52
N GLU A 87 -7.20 1.86 5.24
CA GLU A 87 -8.49 1.67 4.62
C GLU A 87 -8.35 0.64 3.50
N PHE A 88 -9.43 -0.02 3.15
CA PHE A 88 -9.44 -1.06 2.13
C PHE A 88 -10.40 -0.72 1.01
N VAL A 89 -9.99 -1.00 -0.22
CA VAL A 89 -10.86 -0.93 -1.39
C VAL A 89 -10.63 -2.19 -2.20
N GLY A 90 -11.61 -3.06 -2.26
CA GLY A 90 -11.47 -4.32 -2.97
C GLY A 90 -12.80 -5.02 -3.18
N PRO A 91 -12.79 -6.18 -3.87
CA PRO A 91 -14.05 -6.91 -4.11
C PRO A 91 -14.74 -7.35 -2.83
N ASP A 92 -13.99 -7.58 -1.77
CA ASP A 92 -14.54 -7.98 -0.47
C ASP A 92 -14.60 -6.82 0.53
N ASP A 93 -14.13 -5.64 0.14
CA ASP A 93 -14.06 -4.46 0.98
C ASP A 93 -14.61 -3.26 0.19
N PRO A 94 -15.94 -3.17 0.01
CA PRO A 94 -16.51 -2.06 -0.74
C PRO A 94 -16.31 -0.74 0.00
N MET A 95 -15.96 0.30 -0.73
CA MET A 95 -15.84 1.66 -0.21
C MET A 95 -16.88 2.54 -0.90
N PRO A 96 -17.78 3.20 -0.15
CA PRO A 96 -18.74 4.13 -0.75
C PRO A 96 -18.03 5.19 -1.60
N GLY A 97 -18.52 5.40 -2.82
CA GLY A 97 -17.92 6.36 -3.75
C GLY A 97 -16.88 5.75 -4.69
N ILE A 98 -16.53 4.48 -4.52
CA ILE A 98 -15.61 3.77 -5.40
C ILE A 98 -16.34 2.58 -6.02
N ASP A 99 -16.60 2.64 -7.32
CA ASP A 99 -17.19 1.51 -8.05
C ASP A 99 -16.11 0.56 -8.58
N ALA A 100 -16.51 -0.50 -9.26
CA ALA A 100 -15.59 -1.50 -9.79
C ALA A 100 -14.60 -0.91 -10.80
N GLU A 101 -15.05 0.03 -11.63
CA GLU A 101 -14.18 0.70 -12.60
C GLU A 101 -13.14 1.57 -11.89
N ARG A 102 -13.54 2.30 -10.86
CA ARG A 102 -12.60 3.14 -10.11
C ARG A 102 -11.58 2.28 -9.34
N LEU A 103 -12.02 1.13 -8.81
CA LEU A 103 -11.10 0.18 -8.17
C LEU A 103 -10.07 -0.34 -9.18
N ARG A 104 -10.51 -0.69 -10.38
CA ARG A 104 -9.60 -1.15 -11.45
C ARG A 104 -8.50 -0.13 -11.71
N LEU A 105 -8.88 1.15 -11.83
CA LEU A 105 -7.92 2.23 -12.05
C LEU A 105 -7.04 2.48 -10.83
N LEU A 106 -7.59 2.39 -9.63
CA LEU A 106 -6.83 2.57 -8.38
C LEU A 106 -5.70 1.54 -8.26
N LEU A 107 -5.96 0.28 -8.60
CA LEU A 107 -4.93 -0.75 -8.55
C LEU A 107 -3.79 -0.45 -9.53
N ARG A 108 -4.10 0.05 -10.72
CA ARG A 108 -3.09 0.51 -11.67
C ARG A 108 -2.28 1.69 -11.14
N GLU A 109 -2.97 2.64 -10.50
CA GLU A 109 -2.33 3.83 -9.93
C GLU A 109 -1.33 3.46 -8.83
N ILE A 110 -1.70 2.53 -7.95
CA ILE A 110 -0.80 2.05 -6.90
C ILE A 110 0.42 1.36 -7.51
N PHE A 111 0.20 0.47 -8.47
CA PHE A 111 1.27 -0.24 -9.16
C PHE A 111 2.26 0.74 -9.81
N THR A 112 1.74 1.74 -10.50
CA THR A 112 2.56 2.77 -11.16
C THR A 112 3.30 3.63 -10.14
N ALA A 113 2.63 4.02 -9.06
CA ALA A 113 3.23 4.83 -8.00
C ALA A 113 4.38 4.09 -7.30
N ALA A 114 4.31 2.77 -7.23
CA ALA A 114 5.38 1.92 -6.68
C ALA A 114 6.53 1.71 -7.65
N GLY A 115 6.48 2.32 -8.83
CA GLY A 115 7.53 2.20 -9.84
C GLY A 115 7.30 1.11 -10.87
N GLY A 116 6.13 0.47 -10.86
CA GLY A 116 5.80 -0.59 -11.80
C GLY A 116 5.45 -0.05 -13.18
N THR A 117 5.73 -0.84 -14.19
CA THR A 117 5.29 -0.59 -15.57
C THR A 117 4.70 -1.86 -16.14
N HIS A 118 3.73 -1.73 -17.02
CA HIS A 118 3.10 -2.89 -17.64
C HIS A 118 2.80 -2.61 -19.09
N GLU A 119 3.06 -3.59 -19.96
CA GLU A 119 2.84 -3.46 -21.40
C GLU A 119 1.40 -3.81 -21.80
N ASP A 120 0.69 -4.57 -20.97
CA ASP A 120 -0.67 -5.04 -21.26
C ASP A 120 -1.56 -4.82 -20.03
N TRP A 121 -2.20 -3.66 -19.96
CA TRP A 121 -3.07 -3.32 -18.84
C TRP A 121 -4.32 -4.20 -18.77
N ASP A 122 -4.80 -4.72 -19.89
CA ASP A 122 -5.97 -5.61 -19.87
C ASP A 122 -5.62 -6.93 -19.19
N GLU A 123 -4.43 -7.46 -19.42
CA GLU A 123 -3.94 -8.63 -18.70
C GLU A 123 -3.75 -8.34 -17.22
N TYR A 124 -3.16 -7.19 -16.90
CA TYR A 124 -2.99 -6.76 -15.51
C TYR A 124 -4.34 -6.74 -14.78
N ASP A 125 -5.34 -6.11 -15.37
CA ASP A 125 -6.67 -6.01 -14.78
C ASP A 125 -7.30 -7.38 -14.55
N ARG A 126 -7.13 -8.29 -15.50
CA ARG A 126 -7.67 -9.65 -15.40
C ARG A 126 -7.04 -10.42 -14.24
N VAL A 127 -5.72 -10.32 -14.10
CA VAL A 127 -5.00 -10.96 -13.00
C VAL A 127 -5.42 -10.37 -11.66
N MET A 128 -5.52 -9.05 -11.57
CA MET A 128 -5.95 -8.39 -10.34
C MET A 128 -7.34 -8.87 -9.91
N ALA A 129 -8.27 -8.98 -10.86
CA ALA A 129 -9.63 -9.43 -10.58
C ALA A 129 -9.65 -10.92 -10.16
N THR A 130 -8.90 -11.76 -10.87
CA THR A 130 -8.82 -13.19 -10.58
C THR A 130 -8.26 -13.46 -9.19
N GLU A 131 -7.24 -12.71 -8.80
CA GLU A 131 -6.59 -12.84 -7.50
C GLU A 131 -7.29 -12.04 -6.39
N ARG A 132 -8.39 -11.40 -6.72
CA ARG A 132 -9.18 -10.58 -5.81
C ARG A 132 -8.32 -9.57 -5.06
N ARG A 133 -7.42 -8.91 -5.79
CA ARG A 133 -6.50 -7.93 -5.22
C ARG A 133 -7.25 -6.79 -4.56
N THR A 134 -6.77 -6.41 -3.40
CA THR A 134 -7.36 -5.36 -2.58
C THR A 134 -6.35 -4.23 -2.44
N ALA A 135 -6.81 -3.00 -2.67
CA ALA A 135 -6.02 -1.82 -2.38
C ALA A 135 -6.03 -1.57 -0.87
N VAL A 136 -4.86 -1.43 -0.29
CA VAL A 136 -4.70 -1.03 1.11
C VAL A 136 -4.09 0.36 1.10
N LEU A 137 -4.79 1.31 1.70
CA LEU A 137 -4.40 2.71 1.71
C LEU A 137 -4.06 3.10 3.15
N LEU A 138 -2.78 3.34 3.41
CA LEU A 138 -2.31 3.77 4.72
C LEU A 138 -2.30 5.30 4.77
N ARG A 139 -3.02 5.86 5.74
CA ARG A 139 -2.99 7.29 6.03
C ARG A 139 -1.83 7.54 6.98
N PRO A 140 -0.75 8.19 6.54
CA PRO A 140 0.41 8.38 7.40
C PRO A 140 0.09 9.35 8.52
N GLU A 141 0.14 8.86 9.75
CA GLU A 141 -0.04 9.66 10.96
C GLU A 141 1.32 10.05 11.52
N ARG A 142 2.34 9.24 11.24
CA ARG A 142 3.70 9.50 11.70
C ARG A 142 4.68 8.93 10.69
N ILE A 143 5.68 9.73 10.32
CA ILE A 143 6.78 9.30 9.46
C ILE A 143 8.08 9.59 10.19
N TYR A 144 8.96 8.60 10.26
CA TYR A 144 10.25 8.73 10.93
C TYR A 144 11.32 7.95 10.16
N GLY A 145 12.58 8.26 10.41
CA GLY A 145 13.70 7.60 9.72
C GLY A 145 14.96 8.42 9.73
N VAL A 146 15.93 7.99 8.94
CA VAL A 146 17.27 8.56 8.85
C VAL A 146 17.60 8.89 7.40
N GLY A 147 18.23 10.06 7.23
CA GLY A 147 18.76 10.46 5.94
C GLY A 147 18.29 11.80 5.39
#